data_1799b3eeeccbabca49532545d5131ddc
#
_entry.id   1799b3eeeccbabca49532545d5131ddc
#
_cell.length_a   1.000
_cell.length_b   1.000
_cell.length_c   1.000
_cell.angle_alpha   90.00
_cell.angle_beta   90.00
_cell.angle_gamma   90.00
#
_symmetry.space_group_name_H-M   'P 1'
#
loop_
_entity.id
_entity.type
_entity.pdbx_description
1 polymer ?
#
loop_
_entity_poly.entity_id
_entity_poly.type
_entity_poly.pdbx_seq_one_letter_code
_entity_poly.pdbx_strand_id
1 'polypeptide(L)'
;IELLRPHGLAGVTLIGKNHFGSVHFPDNGGWTPAPLHAYIMRTRPMGSYNALVDLMGHRQLGGKTVLYMLDGLYTAEHNEGNVFRFASFGDDWASSLLMSQDPVAIDSVGLDILRSETRADVRGNADNYLHEAAQAGRPPSGTVYNPDKSGQLASLGVHEHWNNATERKYSRNLGRKEGIELITAYCS
;
A
#
# COMPACT_ATOMS: atom_id res chain seq x y z
N ILE A 1 7.33 7.39 6.32
CA ILE A 1 7.20 7.91 4.94
C ILE A 1 7.65 6.84 3.99
N GLU A 2 6.91 6.66 2.89
CA GLU A 2 7.24 5.72 1.82
C GLU A 2 7.00 6.39 0.46
N LEU A 3 7.51 5.79 -0.61
CA LEU A 3 7.39 6.33 -1.97
C LEU A 3 6.09 5.89 -2.64
N LEU A 4 5.47 6.78 -3.41
CA LEU A 4 4.38 6.46 -4.33
C LEU A 4 4.97 5.83 -5.61
N ARG A 5 5.29 4.53 -5.57
CA ARG A 5 6.03 3.87 -6.65
C ARG A 5 5.62 2.41 -6.85
N PRO A 6 5.58 1.92 -8.11
CA PRO A 6 5.48 0.49 -8.41
C PRO A 6 6.69 -0.30 -7.92
N HIS A 7 6.50 -1.61 -7.77
CA HIS A 7 7.56 -2.55 -7.40
C HIS A 7 7.45 -3.86 -8.18
N GLY A 8 8.53 -4.27 -8.82
CA GLY A 8 8.55 -5.42 -9.73
C GLY A 8 8.04 -6.73 -9.11
N LEU A 9 8.36 -7.03 -7.87
CA LEU A 9 7.91 -8.24 -7.18
C LEU A 9 6.60 -8.05 -6.42
N ALA A 10 6.49 -7.00 -5.60
CA ALA A 10 5.32 -6.78 -4.73
C ALA A 10 4.14 -6.09 -5.45
N GLY A 11 4.40 -5.49 -6.60
CA GLY A 11 3.44 -4.65 -7.33
C GLY A 11 3.59 -3.18 -6.99
N VAL A 12 3.69 -2.83 -5.73
CA VAL A 12 3.86 -1.45 -5.25
C VAL A 12 4.88 -1.35 -4.12
N THR A 13 5.47 -0.16 -3.97
CA THR A 13 6.16 0.29 -2.77
C THR A 13 5.33 1.41 -2.19
N LEU A 14 4.56 1.12 -1.17
CA LEU A 14 3.66 2.01 -0.46
C LEU A 14 3.82 1.76 1.06
N ILE A 15 2.97 2.33 1.88
CA ILE A 15 3.06 2.26 3.36
C ILE A 15 3.12 0.82 3.88
N GLY A 16 2.37 -0.12 3.30
CA GLY A 16 2.45 -1.53 3.66
C GLY A 16 3.86 -2.10 3.61
N LYS A 17 4.72 -1.55 2.75
CA LYS A 17 6.12 -1.97 2.61
C LYS A 17 7.11 -1.19 3.48
N ASN A 18 6.70 -0.16 4.19
CA ASN A 18 7.56 0.74 4.95
C ASN A 18 8.47 -0.01 5.97
N HIS A 19 7.95 -1.04 6.60
CA HIS A 19 8.67 -1.86 7.57
C HIS A 19 9.32 -3.13 6.99
N PHE A 20 9.32 -3.28 5.66
CA PHE A 20 9.89 -4.47 5.01
C PHE A 20 11.36 -4.66 5.37
N GLY A 21 12.14 -3.58 5.37
CA GLY A 21 13.56 -3.59 5.74
C GLY A 21 13.83 -3.66 7.25
N SER A 22 12.80 -3.64 8.10
CA SER A 22 12.97 -3.74 9.56
C SER A 22 13.09 -5.18 10.06
N VAL A 23 12.82 -6.17 9.19
CA VAL A 23 12.86 -7.60 9.51
C VAL A 23 13.87 -8.28 8.61
N HIS A 24 14.77 -9.02 9.22
CA HIS A 24 15.85 -9.72 8.51
C HIS A 24 15.84 -11.21 8.86
N PHE A 25 16.20 -12.01 7.88
CA PHE A 25 16.33 -13.46 7.97
C PHE A 25 17.74 -13.89 7.56
N PRO A 26 18.25 -15.03 8.07
CA PRO A 26 19.48 -15.62 7.58
C PRO A 26 19.33 -15.97 6.10
N ASP A 27 20.29 -15.52 5.27
CA ASP A 27 20.36 -15.87 3.86
C ASP A 27 21.81 -15.81 3.38
N ASN A 28 22.31 -16.90 2.77
CA ASN A 28 23.62 -17.01 2.13
C ASN A 28 24.80 -16.41 2.94
N GLY A 29 24.78 -16.58 4.26
CA GLY A 29 25.85 -16.10 5.15
C GLY A 29 25.67 -14.66 5.66
N GLY A 30 24.53 -14.04 5.40
CA GLY A 30 24.16 -12.70 5.90
C GLY A 30 22.75 -12.64 6.48
N TRP A 31 22.29 -11.43 6.75
CA TRP A 31 20.94 -11.14 7.19
C TRP A 31 20.27 -10.17 6.21
N THR A 32 19.09 -10.54 5.70
CA THR A 32 18.40 -9.76 4.67
C THR A 32 16.87 -9.87 4.80
N PRO A 33 16.10 -8.86 4.39
CA PRO A 33 14.65 -8.95 4.28
C PRO A 33 14.20 -9.73 3.02
N ALA A 34 15.10 -10.09 2.11
CA ALA A 34 14.79 -10.68 0.81
C ALA A 34 13.83 -11.89 0.88
N PRO A 35 13.92 -12.83 1.84
CA PRO A 35 12.99 -13.97 1.94
C PRO A 35 11.53 -13.58 2.12
N LEU A 36 11.22 -12.39 2.65
CA LEU A 36 9.84 -11.89 2.75
C LEU A 36 9.17 -11.71 1.40
N HIS A 37 9.93 -11.51 0.31
CA HIS A 37 9.34 -11.35 -1.02
C HIS A 37 8.46 -12.54 -1.43
N ALA A 38 8.81 -13.77 -1.01
CA ALA A 38 8.00 -14.96 -1.28
C ALA A 38 6.55 -14.85 -0.77
N TYR A 39 6.31 -14.01 0.23
CA TYR A 39 5.02 -13.83 0.90
C TYR A 39 4.29 -12.54 0.52
N ILE A 40 4.87 -11.72 -0.37
CA ILE A 40 4.29 -10.45 -0.81
C ILE A 40 4.22 -10.31 -2.34
N MET A 41 4.58 -11.35 -3.09
CA MET A 41 4.63 -11.27 -4.56
C MET A 41 3.26 -11.00 -5.16
N ARG A 42 3.19 -10.06 -6.09
CA ARG A 42 2.00 -9.73 -6.90
C ARG A 42 1.46 -10.88 -7.74
N THR A 43 2.22 -11.96 -7.89
CA THR A 43 1.81 -13.19 -8.60
C THR A 43 1.08 -14.19 -7.71
N ARG A 44 1.05 -13.97 -6.40
CA ARG A 44 0.29 -14.83 -5.48
C ARG A 44 -1.21 -14.61 -5.72
N PRO A 45 -2.04 -15.66 -5.53
CA PRO A 45 -3.49 -15.52 -5.67
C PRO A 45 -4.07 -14.46 -4.71
N MET A 46 -5.13 -13.77 -5.16
CA MET A 46 -5.96 -12.99 -4.25
C MET A 46 -6.50 -13.88 -3.12
N GLY A 47 -6.63 -13.33 -1.93
CA GLY A 47 -7.03 -14.08 -0.74
C GLY A 47 -5.96 -15.07 -0.27
N SER A 48 -4.68 -14.76 -0.48
CA SER A 48 -3.57 -15.50 0.11
C SER A 48 -2.90 -14.66 1.20
N TYR A 49 -2.34 -15.34 2.23
CA TYR A 49 -1.54 -14.70 3.27
C TYR A 49 -0.55 -13.68 2.69
N ASN A 50 -0.43 -12.53 3.33
CA ASN A 50 0.52 -11.49 2.93
C ASN A 50 1.28 -10.94 4.14
N ALA A 51 2.61 -11.04 4.13
CA ALA A 51 3.46 -10.63 5.24
C ALA A 51 3.40 -9.12 5.53
N LEU A 52 2.97 -8.28 4.58
CA LEU A 52 2.81 -6.85 4.82
C LEU A 52 1.74 -6.57 5.88
N VAL A 53 0.72 -7.41 5.98
CA VAL A 53 -0.34 -7.29 7.00
C VAL A 53 0.24 -7.47 8.40
N ASP A 54 1.12 -8.46 8.59
CA ASP A 54 1.82 -8.65 9.86
C ASP A 54 2.70 -7.45 10.21
N LEU A 55 3.45 -6.90 9.23
CA LEU A 55 4.30 -5.74 9.45
C LEU A 55 3.49 -4.49 9.82
N MET A 56 2.36 -4.27 9.13
CA MET A 56 1.45 -3.16 9.39
C MET A 56 0.76 -3.28 10.76
N GLY A 57 0.40 -4.49 11.15
CA GLY A 57 -0.32 -4.76 12.40
C GLY A 57 0.57 -5.00 13.62
N HIS A 58 1.88 -5.26 13.41
CA HIS A 58 2.79 -5.54 14.52
C HIS A 58 2.92 -4.32 15.44
N ARG A 59 2.61 -4.49 16.73
CA ARG A 59 2.56 -3.39 17.74
C ARG A 59 3.85 -2.55 17.86
N GLN A 60 5.01 -3.12 17.53
CA GLN A 60 6.30 -2.44 17.60
C GLN A 60 6.72 -1.79 16.27
N LEU A 61 5.99 -2.06 15.19
CA LEU A 61 6.22 -1.52 13.84
C LEU A 61 5.04 -0.61 13.44
N GLY A 62 4.15 -1.07 12.58
CA GLY A 62 3.00 -0.27 12.13
C GLY A 62 2.11 0.23 13.26
N GLY A 63 1.92 -0.57 14.31
CA GLY A 63 1.13 -0.21 15.49
C GLY A 63 1.67 0.97 16.31
N LYS A 64 2.91 1.44 16.08
CA LYS A 64 3.47 2.68 16.66
C LYS A 64 3.36 3.89 15.75
N THR A 65 2.90 3.71 14.53
CA THR A 65 2.83 4.79 13.54
C THR A 65 1.61 5.65 13.82
N VAL A 66 1.81 6.94 13.95
CA VAL A 66 0.75 7.93 14.22
C VAL A 66 0.31 8.70 12.98
N LEU A 67 1.16 8.71 11.93
CA LEU A 67 0.90 9.36 10.66
C LEU A 67 1.65 8.62 9.55
N TYR A 68 0.93 8.27 8.50
CA TYR A 68 1.47 7.69 7.29
C TYR A 68 1.57 8.77 6.21
N MET A 69 2.68 8.76 5.47
CA MET A 69 2.92 9.73 4.39
C MET A 69 3.45 9.00 3.16
N LEU A 70 2.87 9.25 2.00
CA LEU A 70 3.41 8.85 0.71
C LEU A 70 4.02 10.07 0.01
N ASP A 71 5.28 9.93 -0.35
CA ASP A 71 6.00 10.88 -1.19
C ASP A 71 5.62 10.63 -2.66
N GLY A 72 4.80 11.52 -3.21
CA GLY A 72 4.37 11.53 -4.60
C GLY A 72 5.05 12.63 -5.43
N LEU A 73 6.23 13.11 -5.02
CA LEU A 73 6.96 14.09 -5.82
C LEU A 73 7.39 13.51 -7.16
N TYR A 74 7.91 12.29 -7.13
CA TYR A 74 8.37 11.54 -8.30
C TYR A 74 7.89 10.10 -8.25
N THR A 75 7.83 9.46 -9.43
CA THR A 75 7.60 8.02 -9.55
C THR A 75 8.50 7.42 -10.61
N ALA A 76 8.52 6.09 -10.71
CA ALA A 76 9.25 5.33 -11.71
C ALA A 76 8.42 4.15 -12.22
N GLU A 77 8.80 3.56 -13.34
CA GLU A 77 8.10 2.42 -13.95
C GLU A 77 8.01 1.21 -13.00
N HIS A 78 9.07 0.99 -12.21
CA HIS A 78 9.18 0.03 -11.11
C HIS A 78 10.33 0.45 -10.19
N ASN A 79 10.69 -0.36 -9.19
CA ASN A 79 11.73 -0.02 -8.21
C ASN A 79 13.14 0.25 -8.79
N GLU A 80 13.42 -0.20 -10.01
CA GLU A 80 14.68 0.00 -10.74
C GLU A 80 14.46 0.65 -12.11
N GLY A 81 13.22 1.08 -12.40
CA GLY A 81 12.84 1.66 -13.68
C GLY A 81 13.14 3.15 -13.81
N ASN A 82 12.94 3.66 -15.02
CA ASN A 82 13.08 5.06 -15.31
C ASN A 82 11.98 5.87 -14.63
N VAL A 83 12.31 7.06 -14.17
CA VAL A 83 11.32 8.02 -13.68
C VAL A 83 10.44 8.51 -14.84
N PHE A 84 9.20 8.84 -14.53
CA PHE A 84 8.27 9.40 -15.49
C PHE A 84 7.34 10.42 -14.85
N ARG A 85 6.75 11.27 -15.69
CA ARG A 85 5.71 12.21 -15.30
C ARG A 85 4.36 11.54 -15.33
N PHE A 86 3.48 11.95 -14.42
CA PHE A 86 2.14 11.38 -14.28
C PHE A 86 1.20 11.95 -15.35
N ALA A 87 0.65 11.09 -16.21
CA ALA A 87 -0.39 11.48 -17.15
C ALA A 87 -1.64 12.00 -16.42
N SER A 88 -1.95 11.40 -15.28
CA SER A 88 -3.07 11.78 -14.43
C SER A 88 -2.89 13.14 -13.71
N PHE A 89 -1.72 13.76 -13.82
CA PHE A 89 -1.39 15.10 -13.32
C PHE A 89 -0.97 16.03 -14.47
N GLY A 90 -1.52 15.82 -15.68
CA GLY A 90 -1.28 16.69 -16.84
C GLY A 90 0.10 16.55 -17.46
N ASP A 91 0.65 15.34 -17.48
CA ASP A 91 2.01 15.02 -17.95
C ASP A 91 3.10 15.77 -17.18
N ASP A 92 2.85 16.06 -15.91
CA ASP A 92 3.81 16.70 -15.03
C ASP A 92 4.10 15.80 -13.80
N TRP A 93 5.01 16.27 -12.94
CA TRP A 93 5.25 15.64 -11.65
C TRP A 93 4.02 15.79 -10.77
N ALA A 94 3.64 14.76 -10.01
CA ALA A 94 2.49 14.87 -9.12
C ALA A 94 2.72 15.92 -8.03
N SER A 95 3.97 16.20 -7.67
CA SER A 95 4.37 17.25 -6.70
C SER A 95 3.50 17.23 -5.44
N SER A 96 3.14 16.03 -4.99
CA SER A 96 2.14 15.82 -3.96
C SER A 96 2.67 15.02 -2.79
N LEU A 97 2.16 15.30 -1.59
CA LEU A 97 2.31 14.46 -0.41
C LEU A 97 0.93 13.96 0.00
N LEU A 98 0.78 12.65 0.13
CA LEU A 98 -0.43 12.05 0.69
C LEU A 98 -0.21 11.77 2.17
N MET A 99 -1.23 12.02 2.99
CA MET A 99 -1.16 11.79 4.43
C MET A 99 -2.44 11.13 4.94
N SER A 100 -2.31 10.20 5.87
CA SER A 100 -3.44 9.56 6.55
C SER A 100 -3.01 8.97 7.88
N GLN A 101 -3.96 8.79 8.79
CA GLN A 101 -3.80 7.93 9.96
C GLN A 101 -4.21 6.47 9.68
N ASP A 102 -4.83 6.21 8.53
CA ASP A 102 -5.24 4.89 8.06
C ASP A 102 -4.24 4.40 7.00
N PRO A 103 -3.42 3.36 7.30
CA PRO A 103 -2.42 2.85 6.37
C PRO A 103 -3.02 2.16 5.15
N VAL A 104 -4.21 1.57 5.29
CA VAL A 104 -4.88 0.86 4.20
C VAL A 104 -5.53 1.86 3.26
N ALA A 105 -6.15 2.91 3.79
CA ALA A 105 -6.78 3.95 2.99
C ALA A 105 -5.76 4.72 2.14
N ILE A 106 -4.64 5.13 2.73
CA ILE A 106 -3.59 5.85 1.97
C ILE A 106 -2.98 5.00 0.86
N ASP A 107 -2.76 3.70 1.13
CA ASP A 107 -2.24 2.77 0.12
C ASP A 107 -3.27 2.46 -0.97
N SER A 108 -4.56 2.43 -0.64
CA SER A 108 -5.64 2.30 -1.62
C SER A 108 -5.64 3.49 -2.60
N VAL A 109 -5.50 4.71 -2.09
CA VAL A 109 -5.38 5.92 -2.91
C VAL A 109 -4.10 5.89 -3.75
N GLY A 110 -2.97 5.56 -3.16
CA GLY A 110 -1.70 5.44 -3.86
C GLY A 110 -1.73 4.40 -4.98
N LEU A 111 -2.35 3.25 -4.72
CA LEU A 111 -2.53 2.19 -5.72
C LEU A 111 -3.40 2.64 -6.90
N ASP A 112 -4.52 3.33 -6.63
CA ASP A 112 -5.41 3.83 -7.68
C ASP A 112 -4.72 4.87 -8.56
N ILE A 113 -3.93 5.78 -7.97
CA ILE A 113 -3.09 6.73 -8.72
C ILE A 113 -2.12 5.97 -9.62
N LEU A 114 -1.37 5.01 -9.09
CA LEU A 114 -0.40 4.25 -9.87
C LEU A 114 -1.05 3.40 -10.97
N ARG A 115 -2.20 2.80 -10.70
CA ARG A 115 -2.97 2.02 -11.71
C ARG A 115 -3.52 2.88 -12.84
N SER A 116 -3.72 4.17 -12.62
CA SER A 116 -4.14 5.09 -13.67
C SER A 116 -3.00 5.49 -14.63
N GLU A 117 -1.76 5.18 -14.28
CA GLU A 117 -0.58 5.51 -15.08
C GLU A 117 -0.17 4.34 -15.98
N THR A 118 -0.18 4.54 -17.30
CA THR A 118 0.16 3.49 -18.27
C THR A 118 1.60 3.02 -18.19
N ARG A 119 2.51 3.87 -17.70
CA ARG A 119 3.94 3.56 -17.51
C ARG A 119 4.24 2.87 -16.20
N ALA A 120 3.35 2.93 -15.22
CA ALA A 120 3.53 2.28 -13.93
C ALA A 120 3.33 0.75 -14.06
N ASP A 121 4.33 -0.03 -13.73
CA ASP A 121 4.24 -1.50 -13.76
C ASP A 121 3.49 -2.05 -12.54
N VAL A 122 2.23 -1.68 -12.40
CA VAL A 122 1.33 -2.20 -11.36
C VAL A 122 0.42 -3.25 -11.98
N ARG A 123 0.85 -4.51 -11.93
CA ARG A 123 0.14 -5.66 -12.50
C ARG A 123 -0.11 -6.74 -11.45
N GLY A 124 -0.98 -7.69 -11.80
CA GLY A 124 -1.31 -8.81 -10.93
C GLY A 124 -2.07 -8.39 -9.67
N ASN A 125 -1.89 -9.14 -8.61
CA ASN A 125 -2.62 -8.99 -7.35
C ASN A 125 -1.89 -8.08 -6.36
N ALA A 126 -1.46 -6.89 -6.81
CA ALA A 126 -0.73 -5.91 -6.00
C ALA A 126 -1.54 -5.40 -4.80
N ASP A 127 -2.86 -5.54 -4.84
CA ASP A 127 -3.83 -5.15 -3.81
C ASP A 127 -4.19 -6.26 -2.83
N ASN A 128 -3.66 -7.47 -3.00
CA ASN A 128 -3.98 -8.58 -2.09
C ASN A 128 -3.79 -8.20 -0.61
N TYR A 129 -2.69 -7.51 -0.27
CA TYR A 129 -2.43 -7.11 1.12
C TYR A 129 -3.46 -6.10 1.65
N LEU A 130 -4.05 -5.26 0.80
CA LEU A 130 -5.07 -4.28 1.19
C LEU A 130 -6.36 -4.98 1.59
N HIS A 131 -6.79 -5.97 0.80
CA HIS A 131 -7.95 -6.81 1.13
C HIS A 131 -7.73 -7.58 2.43
N GLU A 132 -6.56 -8.17 2.60
CA GLU A 132 -6.17 -8.90 3.80
C GLU A 132 -6.10 -7.98 5.02
N ALA A 133 -5.50 -6.78 4.89
CA ALA A 133 -5.35 -5.81 5.96
C ALA A 133 -6.68 -5.18 6.39
N ALA A 134 -7.52 -4.80 5.42
CA ALA A 134 -8.86 -4.25 5.71
C ALA A 134 -9.74 -5.25 6.46
N GLN A 135 -9.54 -6.53 6.25
CA GLN A 135 -10.30 -7.61 6.85
C GLN A 135 -9.47 -8.50 7.77
N ALA A 136 -8.39 -7.98 8.39
CA ALA A 136 -7.43 -8.79 9.13
C ALA A 136 -8.04 -9.62 10.28
N GLY A 137 -9.17 -9.18 10.84
CA GLY A 137 -9.96 -9.96 11.81
C GLY A 137 -10.69 -11.15 11.20
N ARG A 138 -10.90 -11.15 9.87
CA ARG A 138 -11.58 -12.20 9.10
C ARG A 138 -11.13 -12.15 7.64
N PRO A 139 -9.83 -12.38 7.39
CA PRO A 139 -9.25 -12.13 6.09
C PRO A 139 -9.72 -13.13 5.03
N PRO A 140 -9.71 -12.74 3.74
CA PRO A 140 -10.05 -13.64 2.63
C PRO A 140 -9.22 -14.93 2.59
N SER A 141 -7.96 -14.87 3.04
CA SER A 141 -7.08 -16.04 3.12
C SER A 141 -7.45 -17.04 4.21
N GLY A 142 -8.29 -16.65 5.18
CA GLY A 142 -8.53 -17.42 6.40
C GLY A 142 -7.34 -17.43 7.37
N THR A 143 -6.30 -16.65 7.12
CA THR A 143 -5.11 -16.54 7.99
C THR A 143 -5.48 -15.94 9.34
N VAL A 144 -4.92 -16.46 10.42
CA VAL A 144 -4.96 -15.79 11.73
C VAL A 144 -3.73 -14.88 11.83
N TYR A 145 -3.89 -13.60 11.50
CA TYR A 145 -2.83 -12.60 11.67
C TYR A 145 -2.62 -12.29 13.15
N ASN A 146 -1.48 -12.69 13.69
CA ASN A 146 -1.10 -12.50 15.09
C ASN A 146 0.43 -12.30 15.20
N PRO A 147 0.97 -11.21 14.64
CA PRO A 147 2.41 -11.03 14.43
C PRO A 147 3.24 -10.94 15.71
N ASP A 148 2.64 -10.46 16.80
CA ASP A 148 3.32 -10.26 18.08
C ASP A 148 2.78 -11.17 19.20
N LYS A 149 1.97 -12.16 18.85
CA LYS A 149 1.34 -13.12 19.78
C LYS A 149 0.42 -12.47 20.83
N SER A 150 -0.05 -11.25 20.57
CA SER A 150 -0.98 -10.53 21.48
C SER A 150 -2.46 -10.79 21.21
N GLY A 151 -2.76 -11.54 20.16
CA GLY A 151 -4.11 -11.85 19.67
C GLY A 151 -4.24 -11.58 18.17
N GLN A 152 -5.33 -12.04 17.58
CA GLN A 152 -5.64 -11.80 16.18
C GLN A 152 -5.84 -10.30 15.93
N LEU A 153 -5.30 -9.80 14.84
CA LEU A 153 -5.50 -8.42 14.41
C LEU A 153 -6.98 -8.17 14.09
N ALA A 154 -7.46 -6.98 14.43
CA ALA A 154 -8.67 -6.42 13.85
C ALA A 154 -8.39 -5.82 12.48
N SER A 155 -9.40 -5.19 11.83
CA SER A 155 -9.17 -4.39 10.63
C SER A 155 -8.07 -3.36 10.88
N LEU A 156 -7.16 -3.21 9.91
CA LEU A 156 -6.08 -2.21 9.96
C LEU A 156 -6.45 -0.90 9.24
N GLY A 157 -7.63 -0.84 8.62
CA GLY A 157 -8.09 0.33 7.91
C GLY A 157 -9.10 0.01 6.82
N VAL A 158 -9.38 0.97 5.96
CA VAL A 158 -10.41 0.90 4.92
C VAL A 158 -9.77 0.72 3.55
N HIS A 159 -10.19 -0.34 2.84
CA HIS A 159 -9.83 -0.56 1.44
C HIS A 159 -11.05 -0.36 0.55
N GLU A 160 -10.94 0.53 -0.41
CA GLU A 160 -11.84 0.69 -1.54
C GLU A 160 -11.13 1.37 -2.71
N HIS A 161 -11.73 1.31 -3.88
CA HIS A 161 -11.28 2.02 -5.07
C HIS A 161 -12.16 3.24 -5.34
N TRP A 162 -11.59 4.25 -5.99
CA TRP A 162 -12.34 5.39 -6.50
C TRP A 162 -13.36 4.96 -7.57
N ASN A 163 -14.38 5.78 -7.76
CA ASN A 163 -15.46 5.49 -8.71
C ASN A 163 -14.99 5.44 -10.18
N ASN A 164 -14.04 6.28 -10.55
CA ASN A 164 -13.39 6.30 -11.87
C ASN A 164 -12.16 7.20 -11.86
N ALA A 165 -11.29 7.06 -12.86
CA ALA A 165 -10.04 7.80 -12.98
C ALA A 165 -10.20 9.31 -13.24
N THR A 166 -11.40 9.77 -13.68
CA THR A 166 -11.68 11.18 -13.95
C THR A 166 -12.10 11.93 -12.69
N GLU A 167 -13.08 11.39 -11.97
CA GLU A 167 -13.63 12.05 -10.78
C GLU A 167 -12.81 11.77 -9.53
N ARG A 168 -12.20 10.58 -9.44
CA ARG A 168 -11.36 10.09 -8.32
C ARG A 168 -12.03 10.23 -6.96
N LYS A 169 -13.34 9.93 -6.91
CA LYS A 169 -14.16 10.04 -5.70
C LYS A 169 -14.30 8.69 -5.00
N TYR A 170 -14.04 8.69 -3.73
CA TYR A 170 -14.29 7.58 -2.83
C TYR A 170 -15.66 7.66 -2.18
N SER A 171 -16.03 6.64 -1.42
CA SER A 171 -17.39 6.53 -0.86
C SER A 171 -17.82 7.77 -0.07
N ARG A 172 -16.98 8.31 0.80
CA ARG A 172 -17.32 9.51 1.58
C ARG A 172 -17.36 10.77 0.72
N ASN A 173 -16.52 10.89 -0.30
CA ASN A 173 -16.63 12.00 -1.27
C ASN A 173 -17.97 11.96 -2.06
N LEU A 174 -18.60 10.79 -2.15
CA LEU A 174 -19.90 10.58 -2.78
C LEU A 174 -21.07 10.68 -1.77
N GLY A 175 -20.81 11.17 -0.55
CA GLY A 175 -21.82 11.39 0.48
C GLY A 175 -22.21 10.13 1.28
N ARG A 176 -21.45 9.05 1.18
CA ARG A 176 -21.65 7.87 2.04
C ARG A 176 -21.09 8.14 3.43
N LYS A 177 -21.61 7.42 4.43
CA LYS A 177 -21.19 7.59 5.83
C LYS A 177 -19.82 6.96 6.13
N GLU A 178 -19.48 5.90 5.42
CA GLU A 178 -18.28 5.08 5.61
C GLU A 178 -17.44 5.08 4.33
N GLY A 179 -16.20 4.64 4.45
CA GLY A 179 -15.25 4.59 3.35
C GLY A 179 -14.17 5.66 3.44
N ILE A 180 -13.42 5.82 2.36
CA ILE A 180 -12.35 6.81 2.22
C ILE A 180 -12.95 8.19 1.87
N GLU A 181 -12.34 9.24 2.41
CA GLU A 181 -12.53 10.62 1.98
C GLU A 181 -11.19 11.17 1.50
N LEU A 182 -11.09 11.43 0.21
CA LEU A 182 -9.92 12.10 -0.35
C LEU A 182 -10.12 13.59 -0.36
N ILE A 183 -9.29 14.32 0.39
CA ILE A 183 -9.29 15.78 0.44
C ILE A 183 -8.02 16.27 -0.25
N THR A 184 -8.17 17.17 -1.21
CA THR A 184 -7.05 17.79 -1.92
C THR A 184 -6.89 19.23 -1.47
N ALA A 185 -5.68 19.60 -1.04
CA ALA A 185 -5.29 20.97 -0.74
C ALA A 185 -4.18 21.40 -1.68
N TYR A 186 -4.25 22.61 -2.19
CA TYR A 186 -3.22 23.18 -3.06
C TYR A 186 -2.40 24.20 -2.27
N CYS A 187 -1.08 24.12 -2.39
CA CYS A 187 -0.19 25.18 -1.94
C CYS A 187 -0.26 26.35 -2.96
N SER A 188 -0.57 27.53 -2.47
CA SER A 188 -0.53 28.79 -3.24
C SER A 188 0.88 29.34 -3.29
#